data_78ce4113508ca0349e31f14e15fd3394
#
_entry.id   78ce4113508ca0349e31f14e15fd3394
#
_cell.length_a   1.000
_cell.length_b   1.000
_cell.length_c   1.000
_cell.angle_alpha   90.00
_cell.angle_beta   90.00
_cell.angle_gamma   90.00
#
_symmetry.space_group_name_H-M   'P 1'
#
loop_
_entity.id
_entity.type
_entity.pdbx_description
1 polymer ?
#
loop_
_entity_poly.entity_id
_entity_poly.type
_entity_poly.pdbx_seq_one_letter_code
_entity_poly.pdbx_strand_id
1 'polypeptide(L)'
;MKLKFSVIAVVLMTVYGVSKAQEDNVWKKLTGVTYEVGEDEYGELYLPVFSEDIQELEGTEVSAEGYIIPFEGMFKPEHIILSSLPLAECFFCGSGGPETVMEVMMADPIEYTSKRVKVKGTLKLNAKDPEKLMYILTDAELVL
;
A
#
# COMPACT_ATOMS: atom_id res chain seq x y z
N MET A 1 -71.17 12.40 -10.33
CA MET A 1 -70.07 11.51 -10.77
C MET A 1 -68.76 12.14 -10.32
N LYS A 2 -68.21 11.71 -9.19
CA LYS A 2 -67.00 12.33 -8.61
C LYS A 2 -65.83 11.40 -8.86
N LEU A 3 -64.98 11.74 -9.79
CA LEU A 3 -63.78 11.03 -10.12
C LEU A 3 -62.67 11.33 -9.08
N LYS A 4 -62.36 10.38 -8.23
CA LYS A 4 -61.28 10.50 -7.25
C LYS A 4 -59.98 10.08 -7.94
N PHE A 5 -59.14 11.05 -8.26
CA PHE A 5 -57.77 10.81 -8.64
C PHE A 5 -56.95 10.43 -7.39
N SER A 6 -56.60 9.19 -7.27
CA SER A 6 -55.67 8.69 -6.26
C SER A 6 -54.26 8.88 -6.79
N VAL A 7 -53.56 9.87 -6.28
CA VAL A 7 -52.15 10.10 -6.57
C VAL A 7 -51.36 9.12 -5.74
N ILE A 8 -50.90 8.06 -6.38
CA ILE A 8 -49.91 7.14 -5.78
C ILE A 8 -48.55 7.82 -5.93
N ALA A 9 -48.06 8.40 -4.84
CA ALA A 9 -46.70 8.85 -4.73
C ALA A 9 -45.77 7.66 -4.60
N VAL A 10 -45.13 7.29 -5.71
CA VAL A 10 -44.04 6.33 -5.69
C VAL A 10 -42.81 7.02 -5.11
N VAL A 11 -42.57 6.77 -3.83
CA VAL A 11 -41.32 7.17 -3.16
C VAL A 11 -40.26 6.21 -3.65
N LEU A 12 -39.49 6.63 -4.64
CA LEU A 12 -38.25 5.96 -5.04
C LEU A 12 -37.21 6.19 -3.92
N MET A 13 -37.14 5.27 -2.96
CA MET A 13 -36.00 5.18 -2.06
C MET A 13 -34.80 4.72 -2.87
N THR A 14 -34.00 5.66 -3.34
CA THR A 14 -32.64 5.37 -3.80
C THR A 14 -31.83 4.95 -2.59
N VAL A 15 -31.73 3.67 -2.37
CA VAL A 15 -30.76 3.09 -1.44
C VAL A 15 -29.39 3.35 -2.04
N TYR A 16 -28.76 4.45 -1.62
CA TYR A 16 -27.32 4.61 -1.80
C TYR A 16 -26.66 3.53 -0.95
N GLY A 17 -26.41 2.40 -1.58
CA GLY A 17 -25.52 1.39 -1.03
C GLY A 17 -24.14 2.04 -0.86
N VAL A 18 -23.83 2.47 0.35
CA VAL A 18 -22.45 2.72 0.74
C VAL A 18 -21.77 1.36 0.69
N SER A 19 -21.22 1.04 -0.47
CA SER A 19 -20.26 -0.04 -0.59
C SER A 19 -19.13 0.34 0.35
N LYS A 20 -19.10 -0.25 1.56
CA LYS A 20 -17.87 -0.33 2.31
C LYS A 20 -16.94 -1.13 1.44
N ALA A 21 -16.12 -0.45 0.64
CA ALA A 21 -14.95 -1.05 0.05
C ALA A 21 -14.22 -1.66 1.25
N GLN A 22 -14.19 -2.98 1.31
CA GLN A 22 -13.35 -3.71 2.21
C GLN A 22 -11.95 -3.26 1.81
N GLU A 23 -11.35 -2.40 2.64
CA GLU A 23 -9.98 -1.92 2.42
C GLU A 23 -9.07 -3.13 2.56
N ASP A 24 -8.92 -3.86 1.46
CA ASP A 24 -8.01 -4.98 1.39
C ASP A 24 -6.59 -4.46 1.60
N ASN A 25 -5.96 -4.98 2.63
CA ASN A 25 -4.55 -4.73 2.88
C ASN A 25 -3.76 -5.12 1.61
N VAL A 26 -3.09 -4.14 1.01
CA VAL A 26 -2.42 -4.28 -0.29
C VAL A 26 -1.38 -5.39 -0.35
N TRP A 27 -0.78 -5.76 0.78
CA TRP A 27 0.30 -6.75 0.85
C TRP A 27 -0.04 -8.08 0.18
N LYS A 28 -1.28 -8.54 0.29
CA LYS A 28 -1.72 -9.80 -0.34
C LYS A 28 -1.56 -9.78 -1.86
N LYS A 29 -1.76 -8.63 -2.49
CA LYS A 29 -1.56 -8.45 -3.94
C LYS A 29 -0.08 -8.33 -4.28
N LEU A 30 0.68 -7.62 -3.46
CA LEU A 30 2.10 -7.35 -3.68
C LEU A 30 2.98 -8.60 -3.65
N THR A 31 2.53 -9.71 -3.07
CA THR A 31 3.24 -11.00 -3.10
C THR A 31 3.30 -11.65 -4.49
N GLY A 32 2.58 -11.13 -5.48
CA GLY A 32 2.58 -11.63 -6.86
C GLY A 32 3.80 -11.23 -7.70
N VAL A 33 4.82 -10.59 -7.10
CA VAL A 33 6.07 -10.23 -7.78
C VAL A 33 6.93 -11.46 -8.00
N THR A 34 7.63 -11.50 -9.14
CA THR A 34 8.70 -12.46 -9.46
C THR A 34 9.98 -11.68 -9.74
N TYR A 35 11.10 -12.40 -9.92
CA TYR A 35 12.39 -11.74 -10.13
C TYR A 35 13.09 -12.33 -11.35
N GLU A 36 13.69 -11.47 -12.16
CA GLU A 36 14.59 -11.82 -13.24
C GLU A 36 16.02 -11.46 -12.83
N VAL A 37 16.97 -12.31 -13.22
CA VAL A 37 18.39 -12.04 -12.99
C VAL A 37 18.92 -11.18 -14.11
N GLY A 38 19.37 -9.96 -13.79
CA GLY A 38 20.12 -9.08 -14.66
C GLY A 38 21.57 -8.99 -14.20
N GLU A 39 22.37 -8.22 -14.88
CA GLU A 39 23.75 -7.88 -14.51
C GLU A 39 23.94 -6.36 -14.60
N ASP A 40 24.69 -5.79 -13.65
CA ASP A 40 25.18 -4.43 -13.69
C ASP A 40 26.72 -4.41 -13.52
N GLU A 41 27.31 -3.24 -13.33
CA GLU A 41 28.75 -3.08 -13.14
C GLU A 41 29.28 -3.71 -11.83
N TYR A 42 28.38 -4.08 -10.89
CA TYR A 42 28.72 -4.68 -9.59
C TYR A 42 28.43 -6.18 -9.54
N GLY A 43 27.76 -6.76 -10.55
CA GLY A 43 27.45 -8.18 -10.63
C GLY A 43 25.97 -8.50 -10.91
N GLU A 44 25.51 -9.65 -10.40
CA GLU A 44 24.12 -10.09 -10.61
C GLU A 44 23.15 -9.17 -9.83
N LEU A 45 22.10 -8.75 -10.53
CA LEU A 45 21.03 -7.92 -9.98
C LEU A 45 19.67 -8.62 -10.17
N TYR A 46 18.88 -8.70 -9.10
CA TYR A 46 17.52 -9.24 -9.14
C TYR A 46 16.53 -8.13 -9.43
N LEU A 47 15.97 -8.13 -10.63
CA LEU A 47 14.98 -7.14 -11.07
C LEU A 47 13.57 -7.64 -10.80
N PRO A 48 12.71 -6.86 -10.16
CA PRO A 48 11.33 -7.26 -9.91
C PRO A 48 10.52 -7.23 -11.21
N VAL A 49 9.75 -8.28 -11.42
CA VAL A 49 8.75 -8.40 -12.49
C VAL A 49 7.37 -8.42 -11.85
N PHE A 50 6.63 -7.34 -12.03
CA PHE A 50 5.32 -7.16 -11.44
C PHE A 50 4.25 -7.88 -12.26
N SER A 51 3.37 -8.64 -11.60
CA SER A 51 2.18 -9.22 -12.22
C SER A 51 1.23 -8.13 -12.74
N GLU A 52 0.30 -8.48 -13.63
CA GLU A 52 -0.73 -7.55 -14.12
C GLU A 52 -1.52 -6.93 -12.99
N ASP A 53 -1.93 -7.74 -11.99
CA ASP A 53 -2.65 -7.27 -10.80
C ASP A 53 -1.87 -6.21 -9.99
N ILE A 54 -0.54 -6.32 -9.93
CA ILE A 54 0.30 -5.31 -9.28
C ILE A 54 0.43 -4.07 -10.15
N GLN A 55 0.63 -4.24 -11.47
CA GLN A 55 0.75 -3.12 -12.41
C GLN A 55 -0.52 -2.26 -12.44
N GLU A 56 -1.70 -2.85 -12.29
CA GLU A 56 -2.98 -2.13 -12.20
C GLU A 56 -3.07 -1.23 -10.95
N LEU A 57 -2.28 -1.50 -9.93
CA LEU A 57 -2.22 -0.67 -8.72
C LEU A 57 -1.33 0.57 -8.87
N GLU A 58 -0.48 0.63 -9.90
CA GLU A 58 0.37 1.80 -10.17
C GLU A 58 -0.45 3.08 -10.28
N GLY A 59 -0.11 4.09 -9.49
CA GLY A 59 -0.80 5.37 -9.47
C GLY A 59 -2.17 5.36 -8.80
N THR A 60 -2.61 4.24 -8.22
CA THR A 60 -3.86 4.16 -7.45
C THR A 60 -3.62 4.38 -5.96
N GLU A 61 -4.67 4.78 -5.26
CA GLU A 61 -4.65 4.89 -3.81
C GLU A 61 -4.84 3.51 -3.18
N VAL A 62 -3.92 3.13 -2.30
CA VAL A 62 -3.94 1.85 -1.59
C VAL A 62 -3.73 2.04 -0.09
N SER A 63 -4.14 1.06 0.70
CA SER A 63 -3.89 1.01 2.13
C SER A 63 -2.95 -0.14 2.49
N ALA A 64 -1.98 0.13 3.36
CA ALA A 64 -1.05 -0.85 3.89
C ALA A 64 -1.02 -0.81 5.41
N GLU A 65 -1.10 -1.97 6.04
CA GLU A 65 -0.94 -2.11 7.48
C GLU A 65 0.38 -2.79 7.79
N GLY A 66 1.16 -2.24 8.70
CA GLY A 66 2.45 -2.82 9.03
C GLY A 66 3.15 -2.14 10.19
N TYR A 67 4.42 -2.47 10.33
CA TYR A 67 5.30 -1.95 11.37
C TYR A 67 6.30 -0.99 10.75
N ILE A 68 6.52 0.14 11.43
CA ILE A 68 7.56 1.09 11.03
C ILE A 68 8.91 0.51 11.42
N ILE A 69 9.80 0.39 10.44
CA ILE A 69 11.17 -0.08 10.66
C ILE A 69 12.09 1.12 10.83
N PRO A 70 12.71 1.29 12.01
CA PRO A 70 13.71 2.33 12.21
C PRO A 70 15.02 1.90 11.55
N PHE A 71 15.26 2.37 10.32
CA PHE A 71 16.44 2.01 9.56
C PHE A 71 17.71 2.57 10.25
N GLU A 72 18.70 1.70 10.50
CA GLU A 72 19.97 2.03 11.19
C GLU A 72 19.79 2.82 12.52
N GLY A 73 18.68 2.61 13.21
CA GLY A 73 18.35 3.33 14.44
C GLY A 73 17.90 4.77 14.23
N MET A 74 17.78 5.23 12.99
CA MET A 74 17.27 6.56 12.64
C MET A 74 15.87 6.49 12.08
N PHE A 75 14.98 7.21 12.70
CA PHE A 75 13.63 7.41 12.21
C PHE A 75 13.53 8.76 11.49
N LYS A 76 12.99 8.76 10.28
CA LYS A 76 12.70 9.97 9.50
C LYS A 76 11.18 10.16 9.44
N PRO A 77 10.62 11.19 10.06
CA PRO A 77 9.17 11.37 10.17
C PRO A 77 8.42 11.45 8.84
N GLU A 78 9.06 11.93 7.78
CA GLU A 78 8.46 12.11 6.45
C GLU A 78 8.75 10.94 5.50
N HIS A 79 9.76 10.11 5.82
CA HIS A 79 10.18 9.00 4.98
C HIS A 79 10.41 7.76 5.82
N ILE A 80 9.43 6.89 5.88
CA ILE A 80 9.48 5.68 6.69
C ILE A 80 9.59 4.43 5.82
N ILE A 81 10.11 3.37 6.40
CA ILE A 81 9.99 2.02 5.87
C ILE A 81 8.86 1.32 6.62
N LEU A 82 7.89 0.81 5.88
CA LEU A 82 6.80 0.02 6.41
C LEU A 82 7.01 -1.45 6.06
N SER A 83 6.93 -2.33 7.04
CA SER A 83 7.00 -3.78 6.86
C SER A 83 5.68 -4.44 7.22
N SER A 84 5.24 -5.39 6.40
CA SER A 84 4.10 -6.27 6.73
C SER A 84 4.41 -7.21 7.88
N LEU A 85 5.70 -7.45 8.17
CA LEU A 85 6.22 -8.34 9.21
C LEU A 85 6.81 -7.54 10.38
N PRO A 86 6.79 -8.09 11.61
CA PRO A 86 7.48 -7.50 12.73
C PRO A 86 8.98 -7.32 12.47
N LEU A 87 9.63 -6.39 13.20
CA LEU A 87 11.05 -6.05 13.02
C LEU A 87 11.97 -7.27 12.99
N ALA A 88 11.76 -8.25 13.86
CA ALA A 88 12.58 -9.45 13.93
C ALA A 88 12.48 -10.38 12.70
N GLU A 89 11.42 -10.24 11.92
CA GLU A 89 11.11 -11.07 10.74
C GLU A 89 11.16 -10.27 9.44
N CYS A 90 11.39 -8.94 9.51
CA CYS A 90 11.37 -8.08 8.34
C CYS A 90 12.53 -8.37 7.38
N PHE A 91 12.43 -7.86 6.17
CA PHE A 91 13.44 -8.05 5.12
C PHE A 91 14.87 -7.67 5.53
N PHE A 92 15.04 -6.60 6.33
CA PHE A 92 16.37 -6.13 6.70
C PHE A 92 17.02 -6.87 7.86
N CYS A 93 16.26 -7.54 8.71
CA CYS A 93 16.75 -8.15 9.95
C CYS A 93 16.41 -9.63 10.08
N GLY A 94 15.53 -10.15 9.24
CA GLY A 94 14.98 -11.50 9.35
C GLY A 94 14.91 -12.23 8.02
N SER A 95 13.89 -13.06 7.88
CA SER A 95 13.68 -13.96 6.74
C SER A 95 12.63 -13.46 5.75
N GLY A 96 12.08 -12.25 5.95
CA GLY A 96 11.12 -11.65 5.03
C GLY A 96 11.73 -11.37 3.66
N GLY A 97 10.95 -11.56 2.59
CA GLY A 97 11.35 -11.19 1.25
C GLY A 97 11.22 -9.69 1.00
N PRO A 98 11.83 -9.15 -0.07
CA PRO A 98 11.75 -7.74 -0.41
C PRO A 98 10.32 -7.26 -0.73
N GLU A 99 9.40 -8.17 -1.07
CA GLU A 99 7.99 -7.90 -1.28
C GLU A 99 7.21 -7.58 0.01
N THR A 100 7.85 -7.75 1.17
CA THR A 100 7.23 -7.51 2.49
C THR A 100 7.47 -6.10 3.03
N VAL A 101 8.23 -5.28 2.32
CA VAL A 101 8.59 -3.91 2.73
C VAL A 101 8.26 -2.89 1.65
N MET A 102 7.99 -1.67 2.06
CA MET A 102 7.81 -0.53 1.16
C MET A 102 8.39 0.75 1.76
N GLU A 103 8.83 1.66 0.90
CA GLU A 103 9.08 3.04 1.27
C GLU A 103 7.75 3.79 1.35
N VAL A 104 7.60 4.64 2.36
CA VAL A 104 6.40 5.46 2.52
C VAL A 104 6.81 6.91 2.71
N MET A 105 6.46 7.74 1.74
CA MET A 105 6.64 9.18 1.78
C MET A 105 5.38 9.78 2.39
N MET A 106 5.48 10.22 3.64
CA MET A 106 4.37 10.80 4.38
C MET A 106 4.10 12.24 3.93
N ALA A 107 2.82 12.60 3.77
CA ALA A 107 2.41 13.97 3.49
C ALA A 107 2.68 14.90 4.67
N ASP A 108 2.46 14.42 5.89
CA ASP A 108 2.77 15.09 7.14
C ASP A 108 3.71 14.23 7.99
N PRO A 109 4.66 14.84 8.74
CA PRO A 109 5.54 14.13 9.65
C PRO A 109 4.75 13.35 10.70
N ILE A 110 5.21 12.13 11.00
CA ILE A 110 4.58 11.26 12.01
C ILE A 110 5.55 10.96 13.16
N GLU A 111 5.02 10.58 14.31
CA GLU A 111 5.82 10.07 15.42
C GLU A 111 6.09 8.57 15.25
N TYR A 112 7.28 8.14 15.67
CA TYR A 112 7.62 6.72 15.70
C TYR A 112 6.76 5.95 16.69
N THR A 113 6.31 4.79 16.28
CA THR A 113 5.66 3.81 17.14
C THR A 113 6.09 2.39 16.76
N SER A 114 6.28 1.54 17.76
CA SER A 114 6.52 0.11 17.56
C SER A 114 5.23 -0.70 17.33
N LYS A 115 4.08 -0.04 17.45
CA LYS A 115 2.78 -0.67 17.17
C LYS A 115 2.54 -0.75 15.67
N ARG A 116 1.68 -1.67 15.28
CA ARG A 116 1.19 -1.75 13.90
C ARG A 116 0.40 -0.49 13.57
N VAL A 117 0.69 0.09 12.41
CA VAL A 117 0.01 1.27 11.87
C VAL A 117 -0.63 0.95 10.53
N LYS A 118 -1.61 1.75 10.15
CA LYS A 118 -2.20 1.71 8.82
C LYS A 118 -1.91 3.03 8.13
N VAL A 119 -1.38 2.94 6.92
CA VAL A 119 -1.14 4.10 6.04
C VAL A 119 -1.93 3.95 4.76
N LYS A 120 -2.25 5.06 4.14
CA LYS A 120 -2.97 5.14 2.87
C LYS A 120 -2.27 6.16 2.00
N GLY A 121 -2.04 5.86 0.73
CA GLY A 121 -1.35 6.74 -0.19
C GLY A 121 -1.35 6.19 -1.61
N THR A 122 -0.67 6.87 -2.53
CA THR A 122 -0.57 6.50 -3.94
C THR A 122 0.61 5.54 -4.15
N LEU A 123 0.33 4.35 -4.69
CA LEU A 123 1.36 3.35 -4.96
C LEU A 123 2.17 3.71 -6.22
N LYS A 124 3.48 3.60 -6.11
CA LYS A 124 4.45 3.66 -7.20
C LYS A 124 5.27 2.39 -7.23
N LEU A 125 5.48 1.86 -8.42
CA LEU A 125 6.31 0.68 -8.66
C LEU A 125 7.68 1.10 -9.15
N ASN A 126 8.72 0.50 -8.57
CA ASN A 126 10.09 0.74 -8.96
C ASN A 126 10.75 -0.58 -9.38
N ALA A 127 11.03 -0.74 -10.66
CA ALA A 127 11.70 -1.90 -11.22
C ALA A 127 13.17 -1.66 -11.57
N LYS A 128 13.65 -0.41 -11.52
CA LYS A 128 14.91 -0.03 -12.18
C LYS A 128 15.94 0.64 -11.29
N ASP A 129 15.50 1.34 -10.24
CA ASP A 129 16.39 2.06 -9.34
C ASP A 129 16.75 1.17 -8.13
N PRO A 130 17.97 0.61 -8.07
CA PRO A 130 18.37 -0.30 -7.00
C PRO A 130 18.58 0.40 -5.65
N GLU A 131 18.64 1.72 -5.63
CA GLU A 131 18.76 2.51 -4.40
C GLU A 131 17.43 2.69 -3.67
N LYS A 132 16.31 2.27 -4.29
CA LYS A 132 14.96 2.36 -3.74
C LYS A 132 14.29 1.00 -3.65
N LEU A 133 13.37 0.86 -2.71
CA LEU A 133 12.53 -0.32 -2.64
C LEU A 133 11.61 -0.40 -3.87
N MET A 134 11.18 -1.62 -4.21
CA MET A 134 10.31 -1.85 -5.36
C MET A 134 8.91 -1.27 -5.20
N TYR A 135 8.45 -1.10 -3.96
CA TYR A 135 7.17 -0.47 -3.63
C TYR A 135 7.40 0.84 -2.90
N ILE A 136 6.79 1.91 -3.41
CA ILE A 136 6.89 3.25 -2.85
C ILE A 136 5.47 3.80 -2.73
N LEU A 137 5.10 4.25 -1.54
CA LEU A 137 3.83 4.92 -1.29
C LEU A 137 4.09 6.42 -1.17
N THR A 138 3.44 7.22 -1.99
CA THR A 138 3.60 8.69 -1.98
C THR A 138 2.33 9.37 -1.45
N ASP A 139 2.50 10.60 -0.96
CA ASP A 139 1.41 11.39 -0.39
C ASP A 139 0.62 10.61 0.67
N ALA A 140 1.37 9.88 1.51
CA ALA A 140 0.78 8.94 2.45
C ALA A 140 0.31 9.63 3.74
N GLU A 141 -0.79 9.12 4.28
CA GLU A 141 -1.40 9.58 5.53
C GLU A 141 -1.61 8.38 6.48
N LEU A 142 -1.53 8.64 7.78
CA LEU A 142 -1.96 7.67 8.79
C LEU A 142 -3.48 7.55 8.78
N VAL A 143 -3.97 6.31 8.77
CA VAL A 143 -5.39 6.01 8.95
C VAL A 143 -5.61 5.69 10.44
N LEU A 144 -6.45 6.49 11.10
CA LEU A 144 -6.80 6.35 12.51
C LEU A 144 -7.97 5.39 12.71
#